data_dc2829476e827fa77f37ff1e42695a4a
#
_entry.id   dc2829476e827fa77f37ff1e42695a4a
#
_cell.length_a   1.000
_cell.length_b   1.000
_cell.length_c   1.000
_cell.angle_alpha   90.00
_cell.angle_beta   90.00
_cell.angle_gamma   90.00
#
_symmetry.space_group_name_H-M   'P 1'
#
loop_
_entity.id
_entity.type
_entity.pdbx_description
1 polymer ?
#
loop_
_entity_poly.entity_id
_entity_poly.type
_entity_poly.pdbx_seq_one_letter_code
_entity_poly.pdbx_strand_id
1 'polypeptide(L)'
;MNILVVCQHYWPEPFNTSDVCEELVKRGHSVTVLTGLPNTGMLNSDIPDEYRNGKNRVQKRNGVTILRANLAPRKTGAANRVKNYLSFWYNADKLARDIKDEFDVVLGYQFSPVMQVDPGLVYAKKHHKKMLLYCFDLWPISLTAGGFSQESLPYKWMSSVSRRIYSRADRIAVTSPLFDEYFSGSLSLNREPSAYLPQYADDIFGTIGTSGGCDGYDPTKVNLTFAGNVGQAQSVATIVRAASLCN
;
A
#
# COMPACT_ATOMS: atom_id res chain seq x y z
N MET A 1 -7.78 12.28 -18.32
CA MET A 1 -7.51 13.00 -17.06
C MET A 1 -6.03 12.88 -16.72
N ASN A 2 -5.49 13.88 -16.06
CA ASN A 2 -4.15 13.86 -15.47
C ASN A 2 -4.27 13.40 -14.03
N ILE A 3 -3.68 12.26 -13.67
CA ILE A 3 -3.85 11.61 -12.38
C ILE A 3 -2.51 11.58 -11.64
N LEU A 4 -2.49 12.11 -10.39
CA LEU A 4 -1.37 11.91 -9.48
C LEU A 4 -1.67 10.72 -8.58
N VAL A 5 -0.88 9.64 -8.70
CA VAL A 5 -0.95 8.48 -7.81
C VAL A 5 0.12 8.62 -6.73
N VAL A 6 -0.24 8.36 -5.47
CA VAL A 6 0.69 8.47 -4.35
C VAL A 6 0.71 7.16 -3.57
N CYS A 7 1.90 6.55 -3.49
CA CYS A 7 2.17 5.31 -2.75
C CYS A 7 3.65 5.27 -2.36
N GLN A 8 3.99 4.53 -1.30
CA GLN A 8 5.41 4.39 -0.92
C GLN A 8 6.15 3.42 -1.83
N HIS A 9 5.49 2.34 -2.25
CA HIS A 9 6.07 1.25 -3.02
C HIS A 9 5.51 1.21 -4.44
N TYR A 10 6.39 1.12 -5.40
CA TYR A 10 6.07 1.07 -6.82
C TYR A 10 7.17 0.29 -7.57
N TRP A 11 6.94 0.00 -8.86
CA TRP A 11 7.96 -0.65 -9.69
C TRP A 11 9.38 -0.10 -9.40
N PRO A 12 10.43 -0.96 -9.34
CA PRO A 12 10.48 -2.38 -9.68
C PRO A 12 10.02 -3.34 -8.56
N GLU A 13 9.49 -2.85 -7.48
CA GLU A 13 8.94 -3.66 -6.41
C GLU A 13 7.64 -4.34 -6.87
N PRO A 14 7.35 -5.60 -6.48
CA PRO A 14 6.23 -6.38 -6.99
C PRO A 14 4.89 -5.99 -6.35
N PHE A 15 4.48 -4.75 -6.57
CA PHE A 15 3.18 -4.24 -6.12
C PHE A 15 2.27 -4.01 -7.33
N ASN A 16 1.02 -4.42 -7.20
CA ASN A 16 0.00 -4.30 -8.25
C ASN A 16 -0.39 -2.84 -8.59
N THR A 17 0.10 -1.86 -7.83
CA THR A 17 -0.08 -0.43 -8.16
C THR A 17 0.45 -0.09 -9.55
N SER A 18 1.54 -0.76 -10.00
CA SER A 18 2.09 -0.55 -11.34
C SER A 18 1.11 -0.95 -12.43
N ASP A 19 0.44 -2.09 -12.25
CA ASP A 19 -0.51 -2.62 -13.24
C ASP A 19 -1.72 -1.71 -13.37
N VAL A 20 -2.24 -1.21 -12.23
CA VAL A 20 -3.33 -0.24 -12.21
C VAL A 20 -2.94 1.06 -12.92
N CYS A 21 -1.74 1.59 -12.66
CA CYS A 21 -1.27 2.82 -13.30
C CYS A 21 -1.08 2.64 -14.81
N GLU A 22 -0.52 1.52 -15.24
CA GLU A 22 -0.31 1.20 -16.66
C GLU A 22 -1.63 0.96 -17.38
N GLU A 23 -2.62 0.34 -16.72
CA GLU A 23 -3.96 0.19 -17.28
C GLU A 23 -4.69 1.53 -17.42
N LEU A 24 -4.53 2.44 -16.47
CA LEU A 24 -5.07 3.81 -16.59
C LEU A 24 -4.46 4.53 -17.79
N VAL A 25 -3.17 4.36 -18.07
CA VAL A 25 -2.52 4.91 -19.27
C VAL A 25 -3.10 4.30 -20.54
N LYS A 26 -3.30 2.99 -20.60
CA LYS A 26 -3.94 2.32 -21.75
C LYS A 26 -5.35 2.83 -22.01
N ARG A 27 -6.07 3.26 -20.96
CA ARG A 27 -7.40 3.89 -21.05
C ARG A 27 -7.36 5.37 -21.41
N GLY A 28 -6.19 5.91 -21.77
CA GLY A 28 -6.04 7.29 -22.26
C GLY A 28 -5.89 8.34 -21.16
N HIS A 29 -5.52 7.94 -19.93
CA HIS A 29 -5.18 8.88 -18.87
C HIS A 29 -3.68 9.18 -18.86
N SER A 30 -3.30 10.38 -18.44
CA SER A 30 -1.91 10.71 -18.10
C SER A 30 -1.69 10.42 -16.62
N VAL A 31 -0.72 9.58 -16.31
CA VAL A 31 -0.47 9.13 -14.93
C VAL A 31 0.93 9.51 -14.48
N THR A 32 1.01 10.18 -13.35
CA THR A 32 2.27 10.43 -12.63
C THR A 32 2.19 9.79 -11.26
N VAL A 33 3.21 9.03 -10.89
CA VAL A 33 3.31 8.35 -9.59
C VAL A 33 4.35 9.03 -8.73
N LEU A 34 3.96 9.51 -7.55
CA LEU A 34 4.86 9.95 -6.50
C LEU A 34 5.08 8.78 -5.54
N THR A 35 6.32 8.29 -5.49
CA THR A 35 6.68 7.08 -4.74
C THR A 35 8.05 7.20 -4.07
N GLY A 36 8.43 6.16 -3.32
CA GLY A 36 9.75 6.05 -2.72
C GLY A 36 10.82 5.49 -3.67
N LEU A 37 12.04 5.45 -3.18
CA LEU A 37 13.10 4.64 -3.80
C LEU A 37 12.80 3.16 -3.53
N PRO A 38 13.10 2.26 -4.48
CA PRO A 38 12.98 0.83 -4.23
C PRO A 38 13.83 0.41 -3.04
N ASN A 39 13.22 -0.30 -2.09
CA ASN A 39 13.88 -0.70 -0.85
C ASN A 39 13.26 -1.96 -0.21
N THR A 40 12.28 -2.58 -0.86
CA THR A 40 11.73 -3.88 -0.50
C THR A 40 12.20 -4.91 -1.51
N GLY A 41 13.43 -5.33 -1.38
CA GLY A 41 13.98 -6.38 -2.24
C GLY A 41 14.12 -7.70 -1.49
N MET A 42 14.06 -8.79 -2.22
CA MET A 42 14.15 -10.15 -1.67
C MET A 42 15.47 -10.45 -0.95
N LEU A 43 16.51 -9.63 -1.07
CA LEU A 43 17.84 -10.01 -0.57
C LEU A 43 18.48 -9.07 0.44
N ASN A 44 18.20 -7.77 0.52
CA ASN A 44 18.91 -6.93 1.50
C ASN A 44 18.18 -5.68 2.00
N SER A 45 16.95 -5.41 1.61
CA SER A 45 16.19 -4.21 2.07
C SER A 45 16.98 -2.88 1.93
N ASP A 46 17.99 -2.85 1.08
CA ASP A 46 18.81 -1.67 0.79
C ASP A 46 18.38 -1.03 -0.54
N ILE A 47 18.74 0.22 -0.73
CA ILE A 47 18.45 0.94 -1.96
C ILE A 47 19.45 0.46 -3.03
N PRO A 48 18.98 -0.03 -4.21
CA PRO A 48 19.86 -0.45 -5.28
C PRO A 48 20.77 0.68 -5.76
N ASP A 49 21.99 0.35 -6.18
CA ASP A 49 23.02 1.33 -6.57
C ASP A 49 22.57 2.28 -7.68
N GLU A 50 21.72 1.78 -8.59
CA GLU A 50 21.15 2.58 -9.68
C GLU A 50 20.23 3.71 -9.21
N TYR A 51 19.76 3.67 -7.92
CA TYR A 51 18.93 4.70 -7.31
C TYR A 51 19.68 5.54 -6.27
N ARG A 52 20.96 5.27 -6.03
CA ARG A 52 21.76 6.06 -5.07
C ARG A 52 22.24 7.38 -5.68
N ASN A 53 22.72 8.27 -4.84
CA ASN A 53 23.35 9.54 -5.22
C ASN A 53 22.51 10.41 -6.18
N GLY A 54 21.20 10.44 -5.99
CA GLY A 54 20.29 11.26 -6.80
C GLY A 54 19.90 10.67 -8.15
N LYS A 55 20.37 9.46 -8.50
CA LYS A 55 20.02 8.81 -9.76
C LYS A 55 18.57 8.34 -9.78
N ASN A 56 17.99 8.27 -10.97
CA ASN A 56 16.64 7.71 -11.24
C ASN A 56 15.52 8.30 -10.38
N ARG A 57 15.59 9.62 -10.10
CA ARG A 57 14.53 10.33 -9.37
C ARG A 57 13.30 10.60 -10.21
N VAL A 58 13.49 10.73 -11.50
CA VAL A 58 12.42 10.87 -12.50
C VAL A 58 12.63 9.81 -13.56
N GLN A 59 11.63 9.00 -13.80
CA GLN A 59 11.65 7.91 -14.76
C GLN A 59 10.34 7.88 -15.55
N LYS A 60 10.37 7.23 -16.72
CA LYS A 60 9.17 6.86 -17.48
C LYS A 60 9.15 5.35 -17.71
N ARG A 61 7.99 4.73 -17.48
CA ARG A 61 7.75 3.32 -17.77
C ARG A 61 6.33 3.12 -18.26
N ASN A 62 6.18 2.46 -19.39
CA ASN A 62 4.88 2.11 -20.01
C ASN A 62 3.88 3.28 -20.01
N GLY A 63 4.37 4.49 -20.32
CA GLY A 63 3.59 5.72 -20.34
C GLY A 63 3.40 6.41 -18.99
N VAL A 64 3.77 5.77 -17.88
CA VAL A 64 3.68 6.35 -16.53
C VAL A 64 4.94 7.16 -16.22
N THR A 65 4.77 8.38 -15.72
CA THR A 65 5.86 9.19 -15.15
C THR A 65 6.02 8.84 -13.67
N ILE A 66 7.26 8.57 -13.22
CA ILE A 66 7.55 8.14 -11.84
C ILE A 66 8.45 9.19 -11.19
N LEU A 67 7.98 9.79 -10.10
CA LEU A 67 8.72 10.73 -9.27
C LEU A 67 9.09 10.06 -7.95
N ARG A 68 10.38 9.99 -7.61
CA ARG A 68 10.86 9.26 -6.44
C ARG A 68 11.37 10.18 -5.35
N ALA A 69 10.72 10.13 -4.20
CA ALA A 69 11.17 10.75 -2.97
C ALA A 69 12.31 9.93 -2.32
N ASN A 70 13.24 10.61 -1.69
CA ASN A 70 14.26 9.96 -0.88
C ASN A 70 13.63 9.27 0.34
N LEU A 71 14.26 8.17 0.77
CA LEU A 71 13.93 7.50 2.01
C LEU A 71 15.15 6.78 2.59
N ALA A 72 15.11 6.47 3.88
CA ALA A 72 16.10 5.63 4.53
C ALA A 72 15.87 4.15 4.13
N PRO A 73 16.92 3.34 3.92
CA PRO A 73 16.78 1.92 3.63
C PRO A 73 15.97 1.19 4.71
N ARG A 74 15.14 0.22 4.29
CA ARG A 74 14.23 -0.49 5.19
C ARG A 74 14.92 -1.50 6.10
N LYS A 75 16.17 -1.72 6.10
CA LYS A 75 16.95 -2.69 6.89
C LYS A 75 16.13 -3.46 7.95
N THR A 76 16.64 -4.53 8.47
CA THR A 76 15.97 -5.34 9.50
C THR A 76 15.71 -4.58 10.79
N GLY A 77 14.62 -4.92 11.50
CA GLY A 77 14.25 -4.35 12.79
C GLY A 77 13.20 -3.24 12.73
N ALA A 78 12.46 -3.09 13.83
CA ALA A 78 11.33 -2.15 13.93
C ALA A 78 11.78 -0.69 13.80
N ALA A 79 12.90 -0.32 14.42
CA ALA A 79 13.43 1.05 14.37
C ALA A 79 13.79 1.49 12.93
N ASN A 80 14.40 0.59 12.15
CA ASN A 80 14.72 0.86 10.76
C ASN A 80 13.46 1.00 9.89
N ARG A 81 12.41 0.22 10.16
CA ARG A 81 11.10 0.37 9.50
C ARG A 81 10.47 1.72 9.80
N VAL A 82 10.45 2.14 11.07
CA VAL A 82 9.93 3.45 11.46
C VAL A 82 10.72 4.56 10.77
N LYS A 83 12.05 4.48 10.78
CA LYS A 83 12.92 5.46 10.08
C LYS A 83 12.63 5.51 8.58
N ASN A 84 12.44 4.35 7.93
CA ASN A 84 12.07 4.27 6.52
C ASN A 84 10.75 5.00 6.24
N TYR A 85 9.70 4.70 7.01
CA TYR A 85 8.38 5.30 6.84
C TYR A 85 8.38 6.82 7.09
N LEU A 86 9.01 7.27 8.17
CA LEU A 86 9.07 8.70 8.50
C LEU A 86 9.91 9.48 7.48
N SER A 87 11.02 8.90 7.01
CA SER A 87 11.87 9.55 6.00
C SER A 87 11.16 9.64 4.64
N PHE A 88 10.42 8.60 4.24
CA PHE A 88 9.58 8.67 3.05
C PHE A 88 8.53 9.78 3.20
N TRP A 89 7.74 9.74 4.28
CA TRP A 89 6.70 10.72 4.53
C TRP A 89 7.22 12.16 4.41
N TYR A 90 8.29 12.48 5.14
CA TYR A 90 8.91 13.82 5.13
C TYR A 90 9.37 14.24 3.73
N ASN A 91 10.13 13.38 3.04
CA ASN A 91 10.68 13.73 1.72
C ASN A 91 9.61 13.75 0.62
N ALA A 92 8.61 12.87 0.70
CA ALA A 92 7.50 12.84 -0.25
C ALA A 92 6.56 14.06 -0.06
N ASP A 93 6.32 14.49 1.17
CA ASP A 93 5.59 15.74 1.46
C ASP A 93 6.31 16.96 0.86
N LYS A 94 7.65 17.01 1.01
CA LYS A 94 8.44 18.08 0.40
C LYS A 94 8.33 18.04 -1.13
N LEU A 95 8.52 16.86 -1.73
CA LEU A 95 8.39 16.69 -3.17
C LEU A 95 7.00 17.06 -3.67
N ALA A 96 5.92 16.65 -2.97
CA ALA A 96 4.54 17.01 -3.31
C ALA A 96 4.29 18.52 -3.32
N ARG A 97 4.95 19.28 -2.43
CA ARG A 97 4.89 20.76 -2.43
C ARG A 97 5.61 21.38 -3.61
N ASP A 98 6.66 20.73 -4.11
CA ASP A 98 7.49 21.24 -5.20
C ASP A 98 6.94 20.89 -6.59
N ILE A 99 5.98 19.95 -6.69
CA ILE A 99 5.29 19.61 -7.94
C ILE A 99 4.54 20.85 -8.44
N LYS A 100 4.82 21.20 -9.70
CA LYS A 100 4.17 22.32 -10.41
C LYS A 100 3.13 21.86 -11.44
N ASP A 101 3.24 20.59 -11.86
CA ASP A 101 2.32 20.00 -12.81
C ASP A 101 0.89 19.97 -12.25
N GLU A 102 -0.09 20.25 -13.08
CA GLU A 102 -1.50 20.22 -12.69
C GLU A 102 -2.10 18.86 -12.96
N PHE A 103 -2.66 18.25 -11.91
CA PHE A 103 -3.45 17.03 -11.98
C PHE A 103 -4.92 17.33 -11.75
N ASP A 104 -5.78 16.52 -12.37
CA ASP A 104 -7.25 16.65 -12.22
C ASP A 104 -7.70 16.04 -10.89
N VAL A 105 -7.04 14.95 -10.47
CA VAL A 105 -7.37 14.17 -9.27
C VAL A 105 -6.12 13.52 -8.67
N VAL A 106 -6.15 13.29 -7.36
CA VAL A 106 -5.14 12.53 -6.63
C VAL A 106 -5.71 11.17 -6.23
N LEU A 107 -4.97 10.11 -6.50
CA LEU A 107 -5.25 8.75 -6.02
C LEU A 107 -4.21 8.36 -4.98
N GLY A 108 -4.61 8.30 -3.72
CA GLY A 108 -3.79 7.71 -2.65
C GLY A 108 -3.94 6.20 -2.64
N TYR A 109 -2.92 5.47 -3.02
CA TYR A 109 -2.92 4.00 -3.03
C TYR A 109 -2.30 3.50 -1.73
N GLN A 110 -3.15 3.22 -0.72
CA GLN A 110 -2.72 3.09 0.66
C GLN A 110 -2.55 1.64 1.09
N PHE A 111 -1.29 1.21 1.14
CA PHE A 111 -0.83 0.07 1.94
C PHE A 111 -0.44 0.52 3.36
N SER A 112 0.45 -0.20 4.00
CA SER A 112 1.03 0.15 5.30
C SER A 112 2.33 0.94 5.17
N PRO A 113 2.50 2.02 5.93
CA PRO A 113 1.57 2.67 6.86
C PRO A 113 0.69 3.73 6.19
N VAL A 114 -0.39 4.16 6.87
CA VAL A 114 -1.34 5.14 6.31
C VAL A 114 -0.69 6.47 5.89
N MET A 115 0.36 6.92 6.59
CA MET A 115 1.05 8.19 6.30
C MET A 115 1.71 8.23 4.91
N GLN A 116 1.86 7.10 4.25
CA GLN A 116 2.44 7.05 2.90
C GLN A 116 1.62 7.84 1.85
N VAL A 117 0.34 8.05 2.10
CA VAL A 117 -0.53 8.79 1.16
C VAL A 117 -0.75 10.25 1.55
N ASP A 118 -0.24 10.68 2.70
CA ASP A 118 -0.33 12.09 3.15
C ASP A 118 0.26 13.10 2.14
N PRO A 119 1.36 12.79 1.40
CA PRO A 119 1.84 13.67 0.34
C PRO A 119 0.78 14.00 -0.72
N GLY A 120 -0.13 13.06 -0.98
CA GLY A 120 -1.28 13.29 -1.85
C GLY A 120 -2.24 14.33 -1.30
N LEU A 121 -2.52 14.31 0.01
CA LEU A 121 -3.31 15.34 0.68
C LEU A 121 -2.61 16.70 0.68
N VAL A 122 -1.28 16.70 0.82
CA VAL A 122 -0.47 17.94 0.73
C VAL A 122 -0.61 18.58 -0.64
N TYR A 123 -0.46 17.79 -1.71
CA TYR A 123 -0.67 18.24 -3.08
C TYR A 123 -2.12 18.71 -3.31
N ALA A 124 -3.09 17.86 -2.98
CA ALA A 124 -4.52 18.13 -3.17
C ALA A 124 -4.95 19.44 -2.50
N LYS A 125 -4.51 19.66 -1.26
CA LYS A 125 -4.79 20.91 -0.53
C LYS A 125 -4.17 22.12 -1.21
N LYS A 126 -2.90 22.05 -1.65
CA LYS A 126 -2.18 23.16 -2.27
C LYS A 126 -2.80 23.58 -3.59
N HIS A 127 -3.26 22.61 -4.38
CA HIS A 127 -3.78 22.82 -5.74
C HIS A 127 -5.31 22.77 -5.82
N HIS A 128 -6.01 22.71 -4.66
CA HIS A 128 -7.49 22.63 -4.59
C HIS A 128 -8.08 21.45 -5.41
N LYS A 129 -7.40 20.31 -5.38
CA LYS A 129 -7.82 19.09 -6.08
C LYS A 129 -8.49 18.11 -5.12
N LYS A 130 -9.29 17.20 -5.68
CA LYS A 130 -9.92 16.12 -4.93
C LYS A 130 -8.98 14.93 -4.79
N MET A 131 -9.09 14.21 -3.65
CA MET A 131 -8.35 12.99 -3.39
C MET A 131 -9.27 11.83 -3.13
N LEU A 132 -9.14 10.78 -3.95
CA LEU A 132 -9.65 9.44 -3.68
C LEU A 132 -8.55 8.66 -2.95
N LEU A 133 -8.87 8.08 -1.82
CA LEU A 133 -7.99 7.18 -1.08
C LEU A 133 -8.46 5.75 -1.26
N TYR A 134 -7.63 4.88 -1.83
CA TYR A 134 -7.88 3.45 -1.92
C TYR A 134 -7.17 2.75 -0.77
N CYS A 135 -7.96 2.27 0.20
CA CYS A 135 -7.49 1.73 1.47
C CYS A 135 -7.41 0.21 1.43
N PHE A 136 -6.20 -0.33 1.62
CA PHE A 136 -5.93 -1.77 1.69
C PHE A 136 -5.76 -2.25 3.13
N ASP A 137 -5.17 -1.40 3.98
CA ASP A 137 -4.86 -1.72 5.37
C ASP A 137 -5.46 -0.70 6.33
N LEU A 138 -6.15 -1.19 7.36
CA LEU A 138 -6.69 -0.32 8.40
C LEU A 138 -5.59 0.12 9.37
N TRP A 139 -5.49 1.42 9.58
CA TRP A 139 -4.56 2.04 10.53
C TRP A 139 -5.34 2.88 11.57
N PRO A 140 -4.91 2.89 12.85
CA PRO A 140 -3.69 2.29 13.42
C PRO A 140 -3.80 0.82 13.83
N ILE A 141 -4.96 0.14 13.64
CA ILE A 141 -5.16 -1.23 14.16
C ILE A 141 -4.08 -2.22 13.67
N SER A 142 -3.53 -2.01 12.48
CA SER A 142 -2.42 -2.82 11.94
C SER A 142 -1.17 -2.82 12.84
N LEU A 143 -1.02 -1.85 13.74
CA LEU A 143 0.08 -1.86 14.73
C LEU A 143 -0.05 -3.00 15.75
N THR A 144 -1.27 -3.46 16.04
CA THR A 144 -1.48 -4.56 17.00
C THR A 144 -0.90 -5.87 16.49
N ALA A 145 -0.90 -6.10 15.18
CA ALA A 145 -0.21 -7.24 14.55
C ALA A 145 1.32 -7.17 14.73
N GLY A 146 1.86 -5.99 14.97
CA GLY A 146 3.27 -5.75 15.35
C GLY A 146 3.53 -5.79 16.85
N GLY A 147 2.55 -6.17 17.68
CA GLY A 147 2.67 -6.28 19.13
C GLY A 147 2.45 -4.97 19.92
N PHE A 148 2.01 -3.88 19.27
CA PHE A 148 1.70 -2.63 19.97
C PHE A 148 0.32 -2.70 20.64
N SER A 149 0.27 -2.38 21.93
CA SER A 149 -1.01 -2.17 22.63
C SER A 149 -1.71 -0.90 22.11
N GLN A 150 -3.04 -0.93 22.07
CA GLN A 150 -3.85 0.23 21.71
C GLN A 150 -3.70 1.39 22.71
N GLU A 151 -3.30 1.08 23.95
CA GLU A 151 -3.02 2.07 25.00
C GLU A 151 -1.65 2.75 24.85
N SER A 152 -0.77 2.19 24.01
CA SER A 152 0.59 2.71 23.84
C SER A 152 0.63 4.08 23.17
N LEU A 153 1.61 4.91 23.53
CA LEU A 153 1.81 6.24 22.92
C LEU A 153 1.98 6.18 21.39
N PRO A 154 2.74 5.22 20.82
CA PRO A 154 2.83 5.09 19.36
C PRO A 154 1.48 4.82 18.69
N TYR A 155 0.63 4.00 19.31
CA TYR A 155 -0.70 3.71 18.77
C TYR A 155 -1.59 4.97 18.81
N LYS A 156 -1.64 5.68 19.95
CA LYS A 156 -2.41 6.92 20.12
C LYS A 156 -1.97 8.01 19.14
N TRP A 157 -0.67 8.17 18.96
CA TRP A 157 -0.14 9.09 17.96
C TRP A 157 -0.56 8.70 16.53
N MET A 158 -0.39 7.44 16.18
CA MET A 158 -0.80 6.94 14.85
C MET A 158 -2.32 7.02 14.65
N SER A 159 -3.12 6.86 15.71
CA SER A 159 -4.56 7.08 15.66
C SER A 159 -4.91 8.51 15.25
N SER A 160 -4.23 9.50 15.82
CA SER A 160 -4.41 10.90 15.43
C SER A 160 -4.02 11.15 13.96
N VAL A 161 -2.91 10.57 13.52
CA VAL A 161 -2.46 10.66 12.11
C VAL A 161 -3.48 10.00 11.17
N SER A 162 -3.95 8.80 11.50
CA SER A 162 -4.92 8.04 10.70
C SER A 162 -6.24 8.80 10.58
N ARG A 163 -6.78 9.28 11.70
CA ARG A 163 -8.02 10.09 11.71
C ARG A 163 -7.89 11.31 10.82
N ARG A 164 -6.76 12.02 10.90
CA ARG A 164 -6.51 13.19 10.06
C ARG A 164 -6.47 12.85 8.57
N ILE A 165 -5.82 11.76 8.20
CA ILE A 165 -5.70 11.35 6.79
C ILE A 165 -7.05 10.89 6.26
N TYR A 166 -7.71 9.97 6.95
CA TYR A 166 -9.01 9.43 6.51
C TYR A 166 -10.10 10.51 6.46
N SER A 167 -10.13 11.45 7.42
CA SER A 167 -11.13 12.52 7.39
C SER A 167 -10.89 13.58 6.31
N ARG A 168 -9.67 13.69 5.79
CA ARG A 168 -9.34 14.68 4.74
C ARG A 168 -9.46 14.16 3.32
N ALA A 169 -9.50 12.84 3.13
CA ALA A 169 -9.77 12.26 1.82
C ALA A 169 -11.22 12.58 1.40
N ASP A 170 -11.42 13.07 0.18
CA ASP A 170 -12.75 13.41 -0.32
C ASP A 170 -13.64 12.17 -0.48
N ARG A 171 -13.05 11.07 -0.91
CA ARG A 171 -13.68 9.75 -1.00
C ARG A 171 -12.69 8.68 -0.57
N ILE A 172 -13.22 7.59 -0.02
CA ILE A 172 -12.44 6.37 0.26
C ILE A 172 -13.04 5.22 -0.54
N ALA A 173 -12.17 4.44 -1.15
CA ALA A 173 -12.48 3.10 -1.64
C ALA A 173 -11.82 2.08 -0.71
N VAL A 174 -12.49 0.96 -0.46
CA VAL A 174 -12.05 -0.07 0.49
C VAL A 174 -12.10 -1.46 -0.13
N THR A 175 -11.18 -2.32 0.31
CA THR A 175 -11.11 -3.71 -0.13
C THR A 175 -12.10 -4.64 0.61
N SER A 176 -12.69 -4.16 1.70
CA SER A 176 -13.71 -4.87 2.47
C SER A 176 -14.79 -3.90 2.95
N PRO A 177 -16.08 -4.25 2.79
CA PRO A 177 -17.20 -3.41 3.30
C PRO A 177 -17.13 -3.17 4.81
N LEU A 178 -16.54 -4.09 5.58
CA LEU A 178 -16.41 -3.98 7.03
C LEU A 178 -15.44 -2.86 7.49
N PHE A 179 -14.69 -2.24 6.57
CA PHE A 179 -13.78 -1.14 6.91
C PHE A 179 -14.56 0.10 7.40
N ASP A 180 -15.78 0.31 6.92
CA ASP A 180 -16.61 1.45 7.37
C ASP A 180 -17.04 1.33 8.83
N GLU A 181 -17.24 0.11 9.35
CA GLU A 181 -17.50 -0.12 10.78
C GLU A 181 -16.29 0.33 11.64
N TYR A 182 -15.08 0.09 11.14
CA TYR A 182 -13.86 0.55 11.82
C TYR A 182 -13.73 2.08 11.75
N PHE A 183 -14.00 2.69 10.61
CA PHE A 183 -13.94 4.14 10.46
C PHE A 183 -14.92 4.87 11.35
N SER A 184 -16.17 4.43 11.38
CA SER A 184 -17.22 5.05 12.19
C SER A 184 -17.10 4.72 13.68
N GLY A 185 -16.84 3.46 14.02
CA GLY A 185 -16.71 2.99 15.40
C GLY A 185 -15.38 3.36 16.03
N SER A 186 -14.31 2.65 15.66
CA SER A 186 -13.01 2.78 16.34
C SER A 186 -12.32 4.12 16.11
N LEU A 187 -12.47 4.70 14.91
CA LEU A 187 -11.92 6.01 14.61
C LEU A 187 -12.90 7.16 14.80
N SER A 188 -14.18 6.88 15.08
CA SER A 188 -15.23 7.88 15.26
C SER A 188 -15.26 8.94 14.13
N LEU A 189 -15.11 8.48 12.88
CA LEU A 189 -15.15 9.34 11.72
C LEU A 189 -16.60 9.52 11.26
N ASN A 190 -17.05 10.76 11.17
CA ASN A 190 -18.31 11.10 10.51
C ASN A 190 -18.01 11.42 9.04
N ARG A 191 -18.31 10.48 8.14
CA ARG A 191 -18.05 10.59 6.70
C ARG A 191 -19.05 9.78 5.89
N GLU A 192 -19.15 10.08 4.61
CA GLU A 192 -19.89 9.26 3.64
C GLU A 192 -19.34 7.83 3.61
N PRO A 193 -20.19 6.82 3.42
CA PRO A 193 -19.77 5.45 3.26
C PRO A 193 -18.72 5.28 2.16
N SER A 194 -17.79 4.36 2.36
CA SER A 194 -16.74 4.05 1.40
C SER A 194 -17.28 3.27 0.20
N ALA A 195 -16.66 3.45 -0.95
CA ALA A 195 -16.94 2.61 -2.11
C ALA A 195 -16.25 1.26 -1.92
N TYR A 196 -17.00 0.16 -2.05
CA TYR A 196 -16.40 -1.17 -2.10
C TYR A 196 -15.70 -1.37 -3.44
N LEU A 197 -14.39 -1.55 -3.42
CA LEU A 197 -13.55 -1.82 -4.58
C LEU A 197 -12.64 -3.01 -4.23
N PRO A 198 -13.05 -4.24 -4.55
CA PRO A 198 -12.24 -5.42 -4.26
C PRO A 198 -10.95 -5.42 -5.07
N GLN A 199 -9.93 -6.12 -4.56
CA GLN A 199 -8.74 -6.38 -5.36
C GLN A 199 -9.11 -7.30 -6.54
N TYR A 200 -8.56 -7.00 -7.70
CA TYR A 200 -8.71 -7.83 -8.88
C TYR A 200 -7.78 -9.04 -8.82
N ALA A 201 -8.15 -10.10 -9.52
CA ALA A 201 -7.24 -11.17 -9.89
C ALA A 201 -6.59 -10.85 -11.24
N ASP A 202 -5.33 -11.19 -11.41
CA ASP A 202 -4.64 -11.04 -12.68
C ASP A 202 -5.25 -11.98 -13.73
N ASP A 203 -5.42 -11.49 -14.95
CA ASP A 203 -6.02 -12.26 -16.08
C ASP A 203 -5.28 -13.56 -16.37
N ILE A 204 -4.00 -13.65 -16.02
CA ILE A 204 -3.21 -14.87 -16.16
C ILE A 204 -3.85 -16.05 -15.41
N PHE A 205 -4.51 -15.81 -14.28
CA PHE A 205 -5.19 -16.89 -13.53
C PHE A 205 -6.39 -17.47 -14.27
N GLY A 206 -7.00 -16.72 -15.20
CA GLY A 206 -8.05 -17.22 -16.08
C GLY A 206 -7.54 -18.08 -17.23
N THR A 207 -6.25 -18.02 -17.55
CA THR A 207 -5.63 -18.70 -18.67
C THR A 207 -4.77 -19.92 -18.27
N ILE A 208 -4.47 -20.07 -16.98
CA ILE A 208 -3.70 -21.20 -16.46
C ILE A 208 -4.55 -22.46 -16.53
N GLY A 209 -4.13 -23.41 -17.38
CA GLY A 209 -4.75 -24.73 -17.46
C GLY A 209 -4.55 -25.53 -16.15
N THR A 210 -5.50 -26.37 -15.83
CA THR A 210 -5.49 -27.22 -14.62
C THR A 210 -4.55 -28.45 -14.70
N SER A 211 -3.72 -28.55 -15.73
CA SER A 211 -2.92 -29.73 -16.05
C SER A 211 -1.54 -29.80 -15.38
N GLY A 212 -1.17 -28.84 -14.55
CA GLY A 212 0.08 -28.86 -13.80
C GLY A 212 -0.09 -29.58 -12.45
N GLY A 213 0.60 -30.70 -12.27
CA GLY A 213 0.73 -31.30 -10.95
C GLY A 213 1.44 -30.35 -9.99
N CYS A 214 0.99 -30.27 -8.75
CA CYS A 214 1.69 -29.53 -7.67
C CYS A 214 2.45 -30.53 -6.83
N ASP A 215 3.73 -30.30 -6.59
CA ASP A 215 4.52 -31.10 -5.67
C ASP A 215 3.86 -31.12 -4.29
N GLY A 216 3.67 -32.33 -3.74
CA GLY A 216 2.98 -32.55 -2.48
C GLY A 216 1.46 -32.66 -2.55
N TYR A 217 0.84 -32.51 -3.74
CA TYR A 217 -0.58 -32.76 -3.92
C TYR A 217 -0.88 -34.27 -3.94
N ASP A 218 -1.74 -34.73 -3.06
CA ASP A 218 -2.22 -36.11 -3.01
C ASP A 218 -3.71 -36.16 -3.40
N PRO A 219 -4.08 -36.67 -4.57
CA PRO A 219 -5.47 -36.69 -5.06
C PRO A 219 -6.42 -37.56 -4.22
N THR A 220 -5.86 -38.40 -3.34
CA THR A 220 -6.64 -39.25 -2.43
C THR A 220 -6.98 -38.61 -1.11
N LYS A 221 -6.46 -37.40 -0.83
CA LYS A 221 -6.60 -36.67 0.43
C LYS A 221 -7.24 -35.31 0.23
N VAL A 222 -7.75 -34.74 1.31
CA VAL A 222 -8.10 -33.32 1.35
C VAL A 222 -6.81 -32.51 1.41
N ASN A 223 -6.56 -31.71 0.38
CA ASN A 223 -5.38 -30.85 0.32
C ASN A 223 -5.73 -29.44 0.77
N LEU A 224 -5.06 -28.92 1.79
CA LEU A 224 -5.17 -27.55 2.27
C LEU A 224 -3.92 -26.78 1.89
N THR A 225 -4.06 -25.83 0.96
CA THR A 225 -2.94 -25.03 0.47
C THR A 225 -2.98 -23.63 1.08
N PHE A 226 -1.88 -23.19 1.67
CA PHE A 226 -1.66 -21.81 2.06
C PHE A 226 -0.60 -21.18 1.16
N ALA A 227 -0.99 -20.15 0.40
CA ALA A 227 -0.08 -19.39 -0.44
C ALA A 227 0.09 -17.98 0.12
N GLY A 228 1.29 -17.66 0.63
CA GLY A 228 1.58 -16.35 1.22
C GLY A 228 2.76 -16.39 2.20
N ASN A 229 3.04 -15.26 2.81
CA ASN A 229 4.08 -15.15 3.83
C ASN A 229 3.69 -15.94 5.08
N VAL A 230 4.62 -16.73 5.62
CA VAL A 230 4.43 -17.43 6.89
C VAL A 230 4.98 -16.55 8.02
N GLY A 231 4.07 -15.87 8.73
CA GLY A 231 4.42 -14.99 9.84
C GLY A 231 3.38 -15.04 10.96
N GLN A 232 3.63 -14.33 12.05
CA GLN A 232 2.73 -14.30 13.21
C GLN A 232 1.33 -13.78 12.84
N ALA A 233 1.24 -12.76 11.99
CA ALA A 233 -0.03 -12.16 11.57
C ALA A 233 -0.93 -13.13 10.79
N GLN A 234 -0.34 -14.09 10.07
CA GLN A 234 -1.07 -15.07 9.26
C GLN A 234 -1.53 -16.28 10.07
N SER A 235 -0.96 -16.47 11.27
CA SER A 235 -1.35 -17.54 12.21
C SER A 235 -1.43 -18.95 11.58
N VAL A 236 -0.51 -19.29 10.67
CA VAL A 236 -0.49 -20.57 9.95
C VAL A 236 -0.45 -21.78 10.91
N ALA A 237 0.19 -21.62 12.07
CA ALA A 237 0.18 -22.64 13.11
C ALA A 237 -1.24 -23.02 13.60
N THR A 238 -2.21 -22.10 13.51
CA THR A 238 -3.62 -22.37 13.84
C THR A 238 -4.24 -23.28 12.79
N ILE A 239 -3.92 -23.08 11.51
CA ILE A 239 -4.39 -23.95 10.40
C ILE A 239 -3.87 -25.37 10.60
N VAL A 240 -2.56 -25.52 10.90
CA VAL A 240 -1.95 -26.83 11.14
C VAL A 240 -2.59 -27.54 12.34
N ARG A 241 -2.83 -26.81 13.45
CA ARG A 241 -3.50 -27.38 14.62
C ARG A 241 -4.96 -27.77 14.32
N ALA A 242 -5.68 -26.94 13.59
CA ALA A 242 -7.06 -27.26 13.19
C ALA A 242 -7.11 -28.52 12.32
N ALA A 243 -6.20 -28.65 11.33
CA ALA A 243 -6.09 -29.83 10.50
C ALA A 243 -5.82 -31.11 11.30
N SER A 244 -5.02 -31.03 12.38
CA SER A 244 -4.77 -32.20 13.24
C SER A 244 -5.98 -32.65 14.09
N LEU A 245 -7.02 -31.82 14.18
CA LEU A 245 -8.27 -32.15 14.88
C LEU A 245 -9.36 -32.69 13.92
N CYS A 246 -9.12 -32.63 12.62
CA CYS A 246 -10.00 -33.20 11.60
C CYS A 246 -9.58 -34.68 11.37
N ASN A 247 -10.34 -35.62 11.89
CA ASN A 247 -10.17 -37.07 11.65
C ASN A 247 -10.95 -37.52 10.43
#